data_d152f3deb43035e962378a2d52c84c60
#
_entry.id   d152f3deb43035e962378a2d52c84c60
#
_cell.length_a   1.000
_cell.length_b   1.000
_cell.length_c   1.000
_cell.angle_alpha   90.00
_cell.angle_beta   90.00
_cell.angle_gamma   90.00
#
_symmetry.space_group_name_H-M   'P 1'
#
loop_
_entity.id
_entity.type
_entity.pdbx_description
1 polymer ?
#
loop_
_entity_poly.entity_id
_entity_poly.type
_entity_poly.pdbx_seq_one_letter_code
_entity_poly.pdbx_strand_id
1 'polypeptide(L)'
;IQADAASRRGLIQVLGCMTNLRRTLYIDMDNVLVHFPSAFPHLSDQDHVDFADRLDEVPGIFSKMEPLDGALEAFRELSELFDTYILSTAPWENPSAWSDKLLWVKKHLGPSAYKRLILSHHKNLNYGDFLVDDRTKNGADRFQGEHIHFGTPEFPDWPTVVAYLKRHAT
;
A
#
# COMPACT_ATOMS: atom_id res chain seq x y z
N ILE A 1 -53.36 -13.42 14.92
CA ILE A 1 -52.29 -12.72 15.67
C ILE A 1 -51.06 -13.62 15.75
N GLN A 2 -50.46 -14.05 14.61
CA GLN A 2 -49.23 -14.87 14.61
C GLN A 2 -48.20 -14.49 13.52
N ALA A 3 -48.37 -13.33 12.87
CA ALA A 3 -47.49 -12.91 11.75
C ALA A 3 -46.34 -11.97 12.15
N ASP A 4 -46.18 -11.57 13.42
CA ASP A 4 -45.24 -10.51 13.83
C ASP A 4 -43.91 -11.01 14.40
N ALA A 5 -43.82 -12.28 14.81
CA ALA A 5 -42.59 -12.80 15.44
C ALA A 5 -41.50 -13.24 14.43
N ALA A 6 -41.90 -13.66 13.23
CA ALA A 6 -40.95 -14.10 12.19
C ALA A 6 -40.27 -12.90 11.51
N SER A 7 -41.02 -11.79 11.33
CA SER A 7 -40.51 -10.55 10.73
C SER A 7 -39.44 -9.88 11.61
N ARG A 8 -39.63 -9.88 12.94
CA ARG A 8 -38.66 -9.31 13.89
C ARG A 8 -37.40 -10.13 14.03
N ARG A 9 -37.47 -11.46 13.90
CA ARG A 9 -36.22 -12.31 13.90
C ARG A 9 -35.39 -12.13 12.64
N GLY A 10 -35.99 -11.93 11.47
CA GLY A 10 -35.32 -11.62 10.24
C GLY A 10 -34.58 -10.28 10.28
N LEU A 11 -35.21 -9.24 10.87
CA LEU A 11 -34.60 -7.92 11.01
C LEU A 11 -33.44 -7.90 12.00
N ILE A 12 -33.53 -8.64 13.10
CA ILE A 12 -32.43 -8.75 14.09
C ILE A 12 -31.25 -9.53 13.53
N GLN A 13 -31.47 -10.52 12.67
CA GLN A 13 -30.42 -11.29 12.03
C GLN A 13 -29.72 -10.50 10.93
N VAL A 14 -30.41 -9.61 10.23
CA VAL A 14 -29.80 -8.68 9.24
C VAL A 14 -29.02 -7.55 9.94
N LEU A 15 -29.48 -7.05 11.08
CA LEU A 15 -28.79 -6.06 11.89
C LEU A 15 -27.59 -6.64 12.66
N GLY A 16 -27.58 -7.95 12.95
CA GLY A 16 -26.43 -8.64 13.59
C GLY A 16 -25.30 -8.98 12.61
N CYS A 17 -25.48 -8.80 11.31
CA CYS A 17 -24.48 -9.00 10.27
C CYS A 17 -23.86 -7.66 9.77
N MET A 18 -23.96 -6.59 10.55
CA MET A 18 -23.03 -5.46 10.41
C MET A 18 -21.71 -5.90 11.05
N THR A 19 -21.01 -6.82 10.38
CA THR A 19 -19.61 -7.07 10.62
C THR A 19 -18.93 -5.71 10.60
N ASN A 20 -18.17 -5.44 11.64
CA ASN A 20 -17.31 -4.26 11.74
C ASN A 20 -16.37 -4.30 10.53
N LEU A 21 -16.77 -3.68 9.42
CA LEU A 21 -15.99 -3.64 8.19
C LEU A 21 -14.77 -2.79 8.51
N ARG A 22 -13.61 -3.44 8.55
CA ARG A 22 -12.34 -2.74 8.74
C ARG A 22 -12.21 -1.66 7.67
N ARG A 23 -11.73 -0.50 8.05
CA ARG A 23 -11.42 0.59 7.13
C ARG A 23 -10.34 0.14 6.15
N THR A 24 -10.45 0.59 4.90
CA THR A 24 -9.49 0.23 3.86
C THR A 24 -8.27 1.15 3.90
N LEU A 25 -7.09 0.53 4.00
CA LEU A 25 -5.80 1.22 3.99
C LEU A 25 -4.99 0.81 2.77
N TYR A 26 -4.56 1.79 1.99
CA TYR A 26 -3.57 1.62 0.93
C TYR A 26 -2.20 2.11 1.38
N ILE A 27 -1.16 1.37 1.02
CA ILE A 27 0.25 1.70 1.29
C ILE A 27 1.01 1.64 -0.02
N ASP A 28 1.67 2.74 -0.42
CA ASP A 28 2.56 2.71 -1.57
C ASP A 28 3.81 1.88 -1.30
N MET A 29 4.54 1.57 -2.34
CA MET A 29 5.73 0.73 -2.25
C MET A 29 7.02 1.55 -2.24
N ASP A 30 7.26 2.34 -3.30
CA ASP A 30 8.52 3.05 -3.50
C ASP A 30 8.68 4.19 -2.48
N ASN A 31 9.79 4.21 -1.74
CA ASN A 31 10.11 5.13 -0.64
C ASN A 31 9.08 5.17 0.51
N VAL A 32 8.20 4.17 0.58
CA VAL A 32 7.26 3.95 1.67
C VAL A 32 7.50 2.57 2.31
N LEU A 33 7.35 1.48 1.56
CA LEU A 33 7.71 0.12 2.01
C LEU A 33 9.16 -0.23 1.70
N VAL A 34 9.73 0.34 0.64
CA VAL A 34 11.09 0.10 0.18
C VAL A 34 11.89 1.39 0.08
N HIS A 35 13.18 1.32 0.33
CA HIS A 35 14.12 2.39 0.06
C HIS A 35 14.60 2.25 -1.39
N PHE A 36 13.93 2.92 -2.35
CA PHE A 36 14.25 2.78 -3.79
C PHE A 36 15.73 3.00 -4.12
N PRO A 37 16.42 4.03 -3.55
CA PRO A 37 17.84 4.23 -3.79
C PRO A 37 18.75 3.06 -3.34
N SER A 38 18.29 2.16 -2.48
CA SER A 38 19.07 0.98 -2.08
C SER A 38 19.39 0.03 -3.24
N ALA A 39 18.63 0.13 -4.34
CA ALA A 39 18.88 -0.64 -5.54
C ALA A 39 20.07 -0.10 -6.38
N PHE A 40 20.40 1.19 -6.26
CA PHE A 40 21.39 1.86 -7.14
C PHE A 40 22.78 1.26 -7.08
N PRO A 41 23.36 0.90 -5.91
CA PRO A 41 24.66 0.25 -5.85
C PRO A 41 24.76 -1.11 -6.56
N HIS A 42 23.62 -1.69 -6.90
CA HIS A 42 23.51 -2.98 -7.58
C HIS A 42 23.36 -2.86 -9.11
N LEU A 43 23.40 -1.65 -9.64
CA LEU A 43 23.39 -1.37 -11.07
C LEU A 43 24.81 -1.35 -11.63
N SER A 44 24.97 -1.68 -12.91
CA SER A 44 26.25 -1.53 -13.60
C SER A 44 26.54 -0.06 -13.92
N ASP A 45 27.82 0.26 -14.16
CA ASP A 45 28.22 1.60 -14.63
C ASP A 45 27.50 1.96 -15.94
N GLN A 46 27.26 0.96 -16.81
CA GLN A 46 26.54 1.16 -18.06
C GLN A 46 25.06 1.51 -17.82
N ASP A 47 24.39 0.86 -16.86
CA ASP A 47 23.02 1.20 -16.49
C ASP A 47 22.92 2.66 -16.01
N HIS A 48 23.87 3.11 -15.19
CA HIS A 48 23.92 4.50 -14.72
C HIS A 48 24.12 5.51 -15.85
N VAL A 49 24.81 5.14 -16.92
CA VAL A 49 25.00 5.99 -18.12
C VAL A 49 23.73 5.98 -18.99
N ASP A 50 23.22 4.80 -19.30
CA ASP A 50 22.11 4.63 -20.26
C ASP A 50 20.76 5.13 -19.69
N PHE A 51 20.59 5.07 -18.36
CA PHE A 51 19.37 5.42 -17.65
C PHE A 51 19.56 6.55 -16.62
N ALA A 52 20.53 7.45 -16.82
CA ALA A 52 20.95 8.45 -15.83
C ALA A 52 19.77 9.20 -15.13
N ASP A 53 18.76 9.63 -15.89
CA ASP A 53 17.60 10.36 -15.37
C ASP A 53 16.35 9.48 -15.20
N ARG A 54 16.47 8.15 -15.43
CA ARG A 54 15.36 7.21 -15.55
C ARG A 54 15.73 5.85 -14.94
N LEU A 55 16.38 5.85 -13.76
CA LEU A 55 16.85 4.60 -13.13
C LEU A 55 15.71 3.62 -12.84
N ASP A 56 14.48 4.11 -12.68
CA ASP A 56 13.29 3.28 -12.52
C ASP A 56 12.93 2.50 -13.81
N GLU A 57 13.51 2.85 -14.96
CA GLU A 57 13.36 2.11 -16.21
C GLU A 57 14.37 0.97 -16.38
N VAL A 58 15.41 0.88 -15.52
CA VAL A 58 16.40 -0.21 -15.60
C VAL A 58 15.71 -1.56 -15.32
N PRO A 59 15.82 -2.52 -16.26
CA PRO A 59 15.22 -3.84 -16.06
C PRO A 59 15.76 -4.53 -14.79
N GLY A 60 14.84 -5.07 -13.97
CA GLY A 60 15.21 -5.80 -12.75
C GLY A 60 15.51 -4.93 -11.53
N ILE A 61 15.51 -3.58 -11.62
CA ILE A 61 15.86 -2.69 -10.50
C ILE A 61 14.95 -2.91 -9.30
N PHE A 62 13.66 -3.12 -9.51
CA PHE A 62 12.68 -3.29 -8.43
C PHE A 62 12.87 -4.60 -7.64
N SER A 63 13.60 -5.58 -8.17
CA SER A 63 13.97 -6.80 -7.45
C SER A 63 15.10 -6.58 -6.43
N LYS A 64 15.83 -5.47 -6.54
CA LYS A 64 17.06 -5.15 -5.78
C LYS A 64 16.81 -4.24 -4.57
N MET A 65 15.59 -3.74 -4.39
CA MET A 65 15.25 -2.80 -3.32
C MET A 65 15.22 -3.48 -1.95
N GLU A 66 15.80 -2.82 -0.95
CA GLU A 66 15.70 -3.23 0.44
C GLU A 66 14.48 -2.60 1.11
N PRO A 67 13.88 -3.27 2.12
CA PRO A 67 12.81 -2.68 2.91
C PRO A 67 13.26 -1.38 3.59
N LEU A 68 12.34 -0.43 3.71
CA LEU A 68 12.54 0.73 4.57
C LEU A 68 12.44 0.32 6.05
N ASP A 69 13.21 0.98 6.91
CA ASP A 69 13.23 0.68 8.34
C ASP A 69 11.83 0.75 8.96
N GLY A 70 11.43 -0.32 9.65
CA GLY A 70 10.12 -0.46 10.29
C GLY A 70 8.93 -0.71 9.35
N ALA A 71 9.12 -0.68 8.03
CA ALA A 71 8.02 -0.80 7.06
C ALA A 71 7.33 -2.16 7.10
N LEU A 72 8.09 -3.25 7.21
CA LEU A 72 7.53 -4.60 7.21
C LEU A 72 6.72 -4.89 8.49
N GLU A 73 7.22 -4.43 9.62
CA GLU A 73 6.54 -4.52 10.92
C GLU A 73 5.25 -3.68 10.90
N ALA A 74 5.35 -2.43 10.41
CA ALA A 74 4.20 -1.53 10.27
C ALA A 74 3.12 -2.13 9.37
N PHE A 75 3.48 -2.68 8.21
CA PHE A 75 2.53 -3.33 7.31
C PHE A 75 1.79 -4.49 8.00
N ARG A 76 2.51 -5.36 8.72
CA ARG A 76 1.90 -6.49 9.43
C ARG A 76 0.97 -6.02 10.55
N GLU A 77 1.43 -5.07 11.37
CA GLU A 77 0.63 -4.52 12.46
C GLU A 77 -0.65 -3.83 11.95
N LEU A 78 -0.54 -2.99 10.91
CA LEU A 78 -1.69 -2.32 10.31
C LEU A 78 -2.64 -3.29 9.61
N SER A 79 -2.14 -4.41 9.07
CA SER A 79 -2.98 -5.46 8.48
C SER A 79 -3.87 -6.19 9.49
N GLU A 80 -3.55 -6.14 10.80
CA GLU A 80 -4.42 -6.65 11.85
C GLU A 80 -5.58 -5.70 12.17
N LEU A 81 -5.42 -4.40 11.89
CA LEU A 81 -6.37 -3.34 12.23
C LEU A 81 -7.22 -2.90 11.06
N PHE A 82 -6.67 -2.90 9.84
CA PHE A 82 -7.27 -2.42 8.61
C PHE A 82 -7.42 -3.55 7.58
N ASP A 83 -8.26 -3.31 6.58
CA ASP A 83 -8.23 -4.06 5.33
C ASP A 83 -7.14 -3.45 4.43
N THR A 84 -5.90 -3.94 4.61
CA THR A 84 -4.68 -3.31 4.08
C THR A 84 -4.29 -3.89 2.73
N TYR A 85 -4.00 -3.01 1.77
CA TYR A 85 -3.49 -3.33 0.44
C TYR A 85 -2.23 -2.51 0.12
N ILE A 86 -1.39 -3.04 -0.75
CA ILE A 86 -0.33 -2.28 -1.40
C ILE A 86 -0.92 -1.66 -2.67
N LEU A 87 -0.79 -0.33 -2.82
CA LEU A 87 -1.23 0.40 -4.00
C LEU A 87 -0.05 1.18 -4.59
N SER A 88 0.63 0.59 -5.58
CA SER A 88 1.85 1.13 -6.15
C SER A 88 1.70 1.38 -7.66
N THR A 89 2.68 2.07 -8.23
CA THR A 89 2.79 2.28 -9.67
C THR A 89 4.02 1.54 -10.21
N ALA A 90 3.87 0.78 -11.27
CA ALA A 90 4.99 0.24 -12.02
C ALA A 90 5.29 1.16 -13.21
N PRO A 91 6.55 1.62 -13.42
CA PRO A 91 6.90 2.46 -14.55
C PRO A 91 6.49 1.81 -15.87
N TRP A 92 5.88 2.61 -16.77
CA TRP A 92 5.33 2.10 -18.02
C TRP A 92 6.41 1.52 -18.92
N GLU A 93 7.60 2.17 -18.96
CA GLU A 93 8.73 1.76 -19.80
C GLU A 93 9.57 0.63 -19.18
N ASN A 94 9.20 0.14 -17.98
CA ASN A 94 9.88 -0.99 -17.34
C ASN A 94 8.92 -2.17 -17.12
N PRO A 95 8.74 -3.06 -18.11
CA PRO A 95 7.86 -4.22 -17.96
C PRO A 95 8.25 -5.15 -16.81
N SER A 96 9.55 -5.25 -16.45
CA SER A 96 10.00 -6.09 -15.33
C SER A 96 9.47 -5.60 -13.98
N ALA A 97 9.21 -4.29 -13.83
CA ALA A 97 8.73 -3.71 -12.57
C ALA A 97 7.43 -4.37 -12.07
N TRP A 98 6.57 -4.84 -12.96
CA TRP A 98 5.31 -5.51 -12.61
C TRP A 98 5.56 -6.83 -11.90
N SER A 99 6.42 -7.67 -12.44
CA SER A 99 6.78 -8.96 -11.83
C SER A 99 7.71 -8.80 -10.63
N ASP A 100 8.65 -7.87 -10.70
CA ASP A 100 9.61 -7.62 -9.62
C ASP A 100 8.92 -7.16 -8.33
N LYS A 101 7.98 -6.22 -8.44
CA LYS A 101 7.17 -5.75 -7.29
C LYS A 101 6.36 -6.91 -6.68
N LEU A 102 5.74 -7.75 -7.51
CA LEU A 102 5.03 -8.94 -7.01
C LEU A 102 5.97 -9.90 -6.29
N LEU A 103 7.15 -10.18 -6.85
CA LEU A 103 8.13 -11.09 -6.26
C LEU A 103 8.69 -10.52 -4.95
N TRP A 104 8.95 -9.22 -4.91
CA TRP A 104 9.38 -8.53 -3.70
C TRP A 104 8.33 -8.66 -2.57
N VAL A 105 7.05 -8.39 -2.88
CA VAL A 105 5.95 -8.52 -1.93
C VAL A 105 5.84 -9.94 -1.39
N LYS A 106 5.93 -10.94 -2.26
CA LYS A 106 5.92 -12.36 -1.85
C LYS A 106 7.08 -12.71 -0.93
N LYS A 107 8.29 -12.19 -1.21
CA LYS A 107 9.51 -12.46 -0.45
C LYS A 107 9.46 -11.84 0.94
N HIS A 108 9.05 -10.57 1.06
CA HIS A 108 9.21 -9.78 2.28
C HIS A 108 7.96 -9.73 3.17
N LEU A 109 6.76 -9.75 2.57
CA LEU A 109 5.50 -9.67 3.30
C LEU A 109 4.75 -11.02 3.38
N GLY A 110 4.97 -11.90 2.41
CA GLY A 110 4.43 -13.26 2.44
C GLY A 110 2.91 -13.33 2.59
N PRO A 111 2.40 -14.14 3.55
CA PRO A 111 0.96 -14.36 3.72
C PRO A 111 0.16 -13.10 4.05
N SER A 112 0.74 -12.11 4.76
CA SER A 112 0.04 -10.87 5.14
C SER A 112 -0.36 -10.02 3.94
N ALA A 113 0.36 -10.15 2.81
CA ALA A 113 0.06 -9.44 1.56
C ALA A 113 -0.49 -10.37 0.46
N TYR A 114 -0.98 -11.56 0.80
CA TYR A 114 -1.52 -12.50 -0.18
C TYR A 114 -2.71 -11.91 -0.93
N LYS A 115 -2.59 -11.74 -2.27
CA LYS A 115 -3.59 -11.11 -3.15
C LYS A 115 -3.92 -9.65 -2.78
N ARG A 116 -2.96 -8.93 -2.18
CA ARG A 116 -3.13 -7.58 -1.68
C ARG A 116 -2.27 -6.55 -2.41
N LEU A 117 -1.76 -6.85 -3.60
CA LEU A 117 -1.00 -5.93 -4.45
C LEU A 117 -1.86 -5.43 -5.59
N ILE A 118 -1.97 -4.10 -5.70
CA ILE A 118 -2.60 -3.37 -6.79
C ILE A 118 -1.53 -2.50 -7.44
N LEU A 119 -1.35 -2.65 -8.76
CA LEU A 119 -0.49 -1.77 -9.55
C LEU A 119 -1.37 -0.88 -10.42
N SER A 120 -1.25 0.43 -10.25
CA SER A 120 -2.09 1.41 -10.93
C SER A 120 -1.36 2.72 -11.18
N HIS A 121 -1.55 3.33 -12.35
CA HIS A 121 -1.15 4.70 -12.66
C HIS A 121 -2.21 5.73 -12.24
N HIS A 122 -3.32 5.26 -11.67
CA HIS A 122 -4.48 6.08 -11.30
C HIS A 122 -4.96 5.70 -9.90
N LYS A 123 -4.19 6.10 -8.86
CA LYS A 123 -4.49 5.78 -7.47
C LYS A 123 -5.85 6.33 -7.02
N ASN A 124 -6.29 7.45 -7.62
CA ASN A 124 -7.59 8.06 -7.39
C ASN A 124 -8.80 7.21 -7.82
N LEU A 125 -8.60 6.15 -8.60
CA LEU A 125 -9.68 5.23 -8.98
C LEU A 125 -9.91 4.11 -7.95
N ASN A 126 -9.08 4.04 -6.91
CA ASN A 126 -9.21 3.07 -5.84
C ASN A 126 -9.92 3.72 -4.65
N TYR A 127 -11.01 3.09 -4.20
CA TYR A 127 -11.81 3.58 -3.07
C TYR A 127 -11.27 3.01 -1.76
N GLY A 128 -11.01 3.89 -0.79
CA GLY A 128 -10.49 3.50 0.52
C GLY A 128 -10.50 4.68 1.48
N ASP A 129 -10.19 4.40 2.75
CA ASP A 129 -10.21 5.42 3.80
C ASP A 129 -8.88 6.16 3.90
N PHE A 130 -7.76 5.44 3.71
CA PHE A 130 -6.41 5.98 3.86
C PHE A 130 -5.49 5.54 2.72
N LEU A 131 -4.58 6.43 2.33
CA LEU A 131 -3.47 6.15 1.42
C LEU A 131 -2.19 6.71 2.05
N VAL A 132 -1.22 5.85 2.36
CA VAL A 132 0.15 6.25 2.74
C VAL A 132 1.00 6.27 1.48
N ASP A 133 1.50 7.45 1.09
CA ASP A 133 2.25 7.67 -0.16
C ASP A 133 3.24 8.83 0.03
N ASP A 134 4.46 8.71 -0.51
CA ASP A 134 5.50 9.75 -0.43
C ASP A 134 5.32 10.86 -1.47
N ARG A 135 4.38 10.70 -2.40
CA ARG A 135 4.18 11.62 -3.53
C ARG A 135 2.70 11.93 -3.76
N THR A 136 2.48 13.04 -4.49
CA THR A 136 1.16 13.48 -4.94
C THR A 136 0.85 13.09 -6.39
N LYS A 137 1.75 12.33 -7.05
CA LYS A 137 1.63 11.91 -8.44
C LYS A 137 0.71 10.69 -8.61
N ASN A 138 0.45 10.32 -9.86
CA ASN A 138 -0.33 9.13 -10.24
C ASN A 138 -1.72 9.10 -9.58
N GLY A 139 -2.32 10.28 -9.35
CA GLY A 139 -3.65 10.41 -8.78
C GLY A 139 -3.70 10.34 -7.24
N ALA A 140 -2.56 10.27 -6.53
CA ALA A 140 -2.55 10.28 -5.07
C ALA A 140 -3.12 11.59 -4.50
N ASP A 141 -2.88 12.73 -5.17
CA ASP A 141 -3.45 14.05 -4.85
C ASP A 141 -4.98 14.13 -4.97
N ARG A 142 -5.60 13.18 -5.66
CA ARG A 142 -7.04 13.10 -5.90
C ARG A 142 -7.67 11.83 -5.31
N PHE A 143 -6.95 11.17 -4.42
CA PHE A 143 -7.49 10.05 -3.67
C PHE A 143 -8.68 10.54 -2.81
N GLN A 144 -9.79 9.78 -2.80
CA GLN A 144 -11.03 10.23 -2.15
C GLN A 144 -10.99 10.12 -0.62
N GLY A 145 -10.13 9.24 -0.09
CA GLY A 145 -9.88 9.14 1.35
C GLY A 145 -8.79 10.12 1.81
N GLU A 146 -8.25 9.87 2.98
CA GLU A 146 -7.16 10.67 3.54
C GLU A 146 -5.80 10.25 2.96
N HIS A 147 -5.07 11.18 2.37
CA HIS A 147 -3.69 11.00 1.94
C HIS A 147 -2.73 11.33 3.09
N ILE A 148 -2.10 10.31 3.64
CA ILE A 148 -1.02 10.41 4.63
C ILE A 148 0.30 10.56 3.86
N HIS A 149 0.79 11.80 3.77
CA HIS A 149 1.97 12.11 2.97
C HIS A 149 3.25 11.72 3.72
N PHE A 150 3.71 10.50 3.44
CA PHE A 150 4.89 9.90 4.08
C PHE A 150 6.18 10.68 3.77
N GLY A 151 7.08 10.77 4.74
CA GLY A 151 8.35 11.49 4.60
C GLY A 151 8.25 13.01 4.80
N THR A 152 7.07 13.54 5.13
CA THR A 152 6.87 14.96 5.49
C THR A 152 7.14 15.19 6.98
N PRO A 153 7.28 16.45 7.44
CA PRO A 153 7.40 16.74 8.88
C PRO A 153 6.25 16.22 9.74
N GLU A 154 5.05 16.05 9.17
CA GLU A 154 3.88 15.53 9.88
C GLU A 154 3.94 14.00 10.00
N PHE A 155 4.43 13.31 8.96
CA PHE A 155 4.54 11.85 8.90
C PHE A 155 5.95 11.42 8.48
N PRO A 156 6.99 11.70 9.29
CA PRO A 156 8.38 11.52 8.88
C PRO A 156 8.81 10.06 8.78
N ASP A 157 8.11 9.16 9.47
CA ASP A 157 8.50 7.76 9.64
C ASP A 157 7.32 6.84 9.95
N TRP A 158 7.58 5.54 9.92
CA TRP A 158 6.59 4.51 10.21
C TRP A 158 6.03 4.54 11.64
N PRO A 159 6.83 4.76 12.71
CA PRO A 159 6.30 4.90 14.06
C PRO A 159 5.22 5.98 14.18
N THR A 160 5.42 7.13 13.55
CA THR A 160 4.44 8.23 13.52
C THR A 160 3.17 7.85 12.77
N VAL A 161 3.30 7.27 11.58
CA VAL A 161 2.16 6.81 10.76
C VAL A 161 1.35 5.73 11.49
N VAL A 162 2.01 4.74 12.07
CA VAL A 162 1.35 3.67 12.85
C VAL A 162 0.59 4.25 14.04
N ALA A 163 1.21 5.15 14.81
CA ALA A 163 0.57 5.79 15.96
C ALA A 163 -0.65 6.60 15.53
N TYR A 164 -0.58 7.28 14.39
CA TYR A 164 -1.72 8.02 13.81
C TYR A 164 -2.85 7.08 13.41
N LEU A 165 -2.56 6.08 12.57
CA LEU A 165 -3.56 5.15 12.05
C LEU A 165 -4.24 4.34 13.15
N LYS A 166 -3.52 3.91 14.19
CA LYS A 166 -4.12 3.22 15.34
C LYS A 166 -5.28 3.99 16.00
N ARG A 167 -5.19 5.31 16.06
CA ARG A 167 -6.27 6.15 16.61
C ARG A 167 -7.51 6.20 15.69
N HIS A 168 -7.38 5.77 14.44
CA HIS A 168 -8.42 5.80 13.42
C HIS A 168 -8.88 4.39 12.98
N ALA A 169 -8.46 3.33 13.67
CA ALA A 169 -8.74 1.94 13.31
C ALA A 169 -10.16 1.44 13.64
N THR A 170 -11.05 2.30 14.13
CA THR A 170 -12.43 1.93 14.53
C THR A 170 -13.47 2.50 13.61
#